data_e7aa19566c5cc3dbd2cb0b21241ef7aa
#
_entry.id   e7aa19566c5cc3dbd2cb0b21241ef7aa
#
_cell.length_a   1.000
_cell.length_b   1.000
_cell.length_c   1.000
_cell.angle_alpha   90.00
_cell.angle_beta   90.00
_cell.angle_gamma   90.00
#
_symmetry.space_group_name_H-M   'P 1'
#
loop_
_entity.id
_entity.type
_entity.pdbx_description
1 polymer ?
#
loop_
_entity_poly.entity_id
_entity_poly.type
_entity_poly.pdbx_seq_one_letter_code
_entity_poly.pdbx_strand_id
1 'polypeptide(L)'
;MSKTPTKYYQLTQNDTSADLYIFGDICAWAWPELGEQSGVTIVNQLKELDVDTINVHINSYGGDVAEGLAIYNVLREHNAQIVTICDGFACSAASVVFMAGDRRVMQPASLLMIHNAWTVAMGNAAQLRKTADDIETITQASVEAYKKVATISEDEIKALMDAETWILPKDAVAYGFATEVDDEDDEDDEPKQSAFGVIMRKLTAPEPVLEAQEIKIDIDELAKALSEVIMKGTEKPEQPERKSWAAFFERRQ
;
A
#
# COMPACT_ATOMS: atom_id res chain seq x y z
N MET A 1 -20.06 -17.21 -7.90
CA MET A 1 -18.80 -17.16 -7.14
C MET A 1 -18.39 -15.70 -7.05
N SER A 2 -18.59 -15.08 -5.91
CA SER A 2 -18.18 -13.70 -5.64
C SER A 2 -16.65 -13.65 -5.67
N LYS A 3 -16.06 -12.96 -6.63
CA LYS A 3 -14.62 -12.65 -6.58
C LYS A 3 -14.45 -11.57 -5.52
N THR A 4 -13.94 -11.95 -4.36
CA THR A 4 -13.43 -11.00 -3.38
C THR A 4 -12.38 -10.15 -4.10
N PRO A 5 -12.46 -8.81 -4.08
CA PRO A 5 -11.45 -8.00 -4.72
C PRO A 5 -10.12 -8.27 -4.02
N THR A 6 -9.12 -8.71 -4.79
CA THR A 6 -7.75 -8.87 -4.33
C THR A 6 -7.24 -7.47 -4.05
N LYS A 7 -7.26 -7.08 -2.79
CA LYS A 7 -6.71 -5.80 -2.35
C LYS A 7 -5.22 -5.98 -2.11
N TYR A 8 -4.42 -5.02 -2.54
CA TYR A 8 -3.17 -4.51 -2.01
C TYR A 8 -1.88 -4.95 -2.67
N TYR A 9 -1.76 -6.14 -3.24
CA TYR A 9 -0.54 -6.57 -3.89
C TYR A 9 -0.84 -7.46 -5.09
N GLN A 10 -0.22 -7.19 -6.21
CA GLN A 10 -0.27 -8.05 -7.39
C GLN A 10 1.08 -8.00 -8.10
N LEU A 11 1.62 -9.15 -8.46
CA LEU A 11 2.76 -9.29 -9.35
C LEU A 11 2.29 -10.00 -10.62
N THR A 12 2.49 -9.37 -11.77
CA THR A 12 2.28 -9.97 -13.09
C THR A 12 3.58 -9.94 -13.86
N GLN A 13 3.88 -10.96 -14.61
CA GLN A 13 5.11 -11.08 -15.38
C GLN A 13 4.82 -11.52 -16.82
N ASN A 14 5.52 -10.94 -17.76
CA ASN A 14 5.68 -11.43 -19.12
C ASN A 14 7.17 -11.77 -19.40
N ASP A 15 7.54 -12.05 -20.65
CA ASP A 15 8.89 -12.51 -20.98
C ASP A 15 9.99 -11.45 -20.71
N THR A 16 9.66 -10.15 -20.69
CA THR A 16 10.64 -9.04 -20.59
C THR A 16 10.34 -8.06 -19.48
N SER A 17 9.15 -8.06 -18.90
CA SER A 17 8.77 -7.13 -17.85
C SER A 17 7.90 -7.75 -16.77
N ALA A 18 7.92 -7.13 -15.59
CA ALA A 18 7.04 -7.46 -14.50
C ALA A 18 6.37 -6.17 -13.97
N ASP A 19 5.09 -6.26 -13.63
CA ASP A 19 4.34 -5.19 -12.99
C ASP A 19 4.03 -5.60 -11.56
N LEU A 20 4.51 -4.81 -10.61
CA LEU A 20 4.30 -4.93 -9.18
C LEU A 20 3.34 -3.82 -8.72
N TYR A 21 2.21 -4.18 -8.13
CA TYR A 21 1.23 -3.23 -7.60
C TYR A 21 1.29 -3.22 -6.06
N ILE A 22 1.63 -2.09 -5.46
CA ILE A 22 1.62 -1.83 -4.01
C ILE A 22 0.46 -0.89 -3.72
N PHE A 23 -0.73 -1.46 -3.55
CA PHE A 23 -1.97 -0.73 -3.32
C PHE A 23 -2.49 -1.05 -1.93
N GLY A 24 -2.35 -0.12 -0.98
CA GLY A 24 -2.73 -0.27 0.42
C GLY A 24 -1.54 -0.23 1.37
N ASP A 25 -1.71 -0.76 2.58
CA ASP A 25 -0.73 -0.63 3.66
C ASP A 25 0.47 -1.58 3.47
N ILE A 26 1.67 -1.07 3.73
CA ILE A 26 2.90 -1.85 3.82
C ILE A 26 3.00 -2.39 5.24
N CYS A 27 2.91 -3.71 5.42
CA CYS A 27 2.88 -4.32 6.75
C CYS A 27 3.76 -5.57 6.85
N ALA A 28 4.28 -5.83 8.04
CA ALA A 28 5.06 -7.02 8.35
C ALA A 28 4.18 -8.28 8.47
N TRP A 29 2.90 -8.09 8.82
CA TRP A 29 1.94 -9.17 9.04
C TRP A 29 0.88 -9.12 7.96
N ALA A 30 0.88 -10.13 7.11
CA ALA A 30 -0.16 -10.32 6.10
C ALA A 30 -1.13 -11.41 6.56
N TRP A 31 -2.39 -11.22 6.21
CA TRP A 31 -3.42 -12.24 6.32
C TRP A 31 -3.62 -12.88 4.94
N PRO A 32 -2.96 -14.00 4.63
CA PRO A 32 -3.03 -14.62 3.29
C PRO A 32 -4.47 -14.96 2.87
N GLU A 33 -5.34 -15.22 3.85
CA GLU A 33 -6.77 -15.49 3.63
C GLU A 33 -7.53 -14.27 3.07
N LEU A 34 -7.00 -13.05 3.30
CA LEU A 34 -7.51 -11.79 2.77
C LEU A 34 -6.79 -11.32 1.50
N GLY A 35 -5.82 -12.11 1.01
CA GLY A 35 -5.01 -11.77 -0.16
C GLY A 35 -3.89 -10.74 0.14
N GLU A 36 -3.59 -10.53 1.41
CA GLU A 36 -2.49 -9.66 1.84
C GLU A 36 -1.15 -10.38 1.72
N GLN A 37 -0.08 -9.63 1.43
CA GLN A 37 1.29 -10.13 1.42
C GLN A 37 2.20 -9.22 2.26
N SER A 38 3.11 -9.84 3.00
CA SER A 38 4.11 -9.10 3.77
C SER A 38 5.25 -8.62 2.86
N GLY A 39 5.99 -7.60 3.31
CA GLY A 39 7.19 -7.14 2.61
C GLY A 39 8.19 -8.27 2.33
N VAL A 40 8.32 -9.23 3.24
CA VAL A 40 9.17 -10.43 3.04
C VAL A 40 8.73 -11.24 1.81
N THR A 41 7.42 -11.42 1.60
CA THR A 41 6.92 -12.14 0.43
C THR A 41 7.24 -11.38 -0.85
N ILE A 42 7.04 -10.05 -0.84
CA ILE A 42 7.38 -9.15 -1.96
C ILE A 42 8.87 -9.27 -2.30
N VAL A 43 9.73 -9.15 -1.29
CA VAL A 43 11.19 -9.26 -1.44
C VAL A 43 11.61 -10.60 -2.04
N ASN A 44 11.02 -11.71 -1.59
CA ASN A 44 11.35 -13.04 -2.13
C ASN A 44 10.90 -13.19 -3.58
N GLN A 45 9.72 -12.68 -3.93
CA GLN A 45 9.23 -12.74 -5.31
C GLN A 45 10.07 -11.87 -6.24
N LEU A 46 10.46 -10.66 -5.82
CA LEU A 46 11.33 -9.79 -6.60
C LEU A 46 12.68 -10.43 -6.90
N LYS A 47 13.27 -11.16 -5.95
CA LYS A 47 14.55 -11.88 -6.13
C LYS A 47 14.49 -13.02 -7.14
N GLU A 48 13.31 -13.56 -7.39
CA GLU A 48 13.10 -14.67 -8.35
C GLU A 48 12.83 -14.16 -9.77
N LEU A 49 12.63 -12.86 -9.97
CA LEU A 49 12.38 -12.28 -11.28
C LEU A 49 13.66 -12.23 -12.12
N ASP A 50 13.54 -12.63 -13.38
CA ASP A 50 14.58 -12.49 -14.41
C ASP A 50 13.93 -11.78 -15.61
N VAL A 51 13.89 -10.47 -15.53
CA VAL A 51 13.24 -9.56 -16.50
C VAL A 51 14.09 -8.32 -16.73
N ASP A 52 13.86 -7.64 -17.85
CA ASP A 52 14.59 -6.41 -18.19
C ASP A 52 14.06 -5.18 -17.44
N THR A 53 12.75 -5.17 -17.14
CA THR A 53 12.08 -4.03 -16.50
C THR A 53 11.11 -4.48 -15.41
N ILE A 54 11.09 -3.77 -14.29
CA ILE A 54 10.08 -3.91 -13.24
C ILE A 54 9.36 -2.57 -13.07
N ASN A 55 8.06 -2.56 -13.38
CA ASN A 55 7.19 -1.41 -13.11
C ASN A 55 6.57 -1.58 -11.72
N VAL A 56 6.75 -0.61 -10.84
CA VAL A 56 6.21 -0.61 -9.48
C VAL A 56 5.13 0.44 -9.36
N HIS A 57 3.90 0.02 -9.42
CA HIS A 57 2.70 0.86 -9.27
C HIS A 57 2.38 1.08 -7.80
N ILE A 58 2.27 2.33 -7.37
CA ILE A 58 2.12 2.69 -5.97
C ILE A 58 0.85 3.52 -5.76
N ASN A 59 -0.01 3.03 -4.86
CA ASN A 59 -1.13 3.77 -4.30
C ASN A 59 -1.30 3.35 -2.83
N SER A 60 -0.51 3.97 -1.94
CA SER A 60 -0.34 3.54 -0.56
C SER A 60 -0.12 4.72 0.38
N TYR A 61 -0.72 4.65 1.56
CA TYR A 61 -0.43 5.56 2.68
C TYR A 61 0.87 5.20 3.42
N GLY A 62 1.54 4.11 3.04
CA GLY A 62 2.75 3.62 3.70
C GLY A 62 2.47 2.51 4.71
N GLY A 63 3.13 2.57 5.85
CA GLY A 63 3.00 1.57 6.92
C GLY A 63 4.33 1.29 7.60
N ASP A 64 4.72 0.02 7.73
CA ASP A 64 5.94 -0.39 8.42
C ASP A 64 7.19 0.08 7.67
N VAL A 65 8.02 0.89 8.35
CA VAL A 65 9.24 1.47 7.76
C VAL A 65 10.27 0.39 7.43
N ALA A 66 10.39 -0.66 8.26
CA ALA A 66 11.35 -1.73 8.01
C ALA A 66 11.00 -2.52 6.74
N GLU A 67 9.70 -2.78 6.52
CA GLU A 67 9.22 -3.43 5.31
C GLU A 67 9.42 -2.54 4.06
N GLY A 68 9.12 -1.24 4.18
CA GLY A 68 9.37 -0.26 3.11
C GLY A 68 10.84 -0.18 2.71
N LEU A 69 11.75 -0.13 3.68
CA LEU A 69 13.19 -0.14 3.46
C LEU A 69 13.67 -1.46 2.84
N ALA A 70 13.10 -2.61 3.24
CA ALA A 70 13.45 -3.90 2.66
C ALA A 70 13.05 -3.99 1.18
N ILE A 71 11.85 -3.52 0.83
CA ILE A 71 11.39 -3.43 -0.57
C ILE A 71 12.29 -2.47 -1.37
N TYR A 72 12.55 -1.27 -0.83
CA TYR A 72 13.45 -0.30 -1.45
C TYR A 72 14.80 -0.92 -1.79
N ASN A 73 15.44 -1.58 -0.83
CA ASN A 73 16.77 -2.13 -1.01
C ASN A 73 16.78 -3.26 -2.05
N VAL A 74 15.80 -4.17 -2.05
CA VAL A 74 15.77 -5.25 -3.03
C VAL A 74 15.53 -4.74 -4.45
N LEU A 75 14.71 -3.70 -4.61
CA LEU A 75 14.51 -3.03 -5.91
C LEU A 75 15.81 -2.36 -6.38
N ARG A 76 16.54 -1.69 -5.47
CA ARG A 76 17.82 -1.04 -5.80
C ARG A 76 18.95 -2.02 -6.14
N GLU A 77 18.90 -3.24 -5.60
CA GLU A 77 19.87 -4.30 -5.88
C GLU A 77 19.53 -5.13 -7.14
N HIS A 78 18.30 -4.98 -7.67
CA HIS A 78 17.85 -5.75 -8.82
C HIS A 78 18.56 -5.34 -10.11
N ASN A 79 18.81 -6.32 -11.02
CA ASN A 79 19.48 -6.05 -12.30
C ASN A 79 18.56 -5.38 -13.35
N ALA A 80 17.24 -5.52 -13.21
CA ALA A 80 16.26 -4.89 -14.10
C ALA A 80 16.26 -3.37 -13.94
N GLN A 81 15.81 -2.67 -14.97
CA GLN A 81 15.43 -1.26 -14.85
C GLN A 81 14.19 -1.13 -13.98
N ILE A 82 14.29 -0.33 -12.92
CA ILE A 82 13.16 -0.09 -12.02
C ILE A 82 12.44 1.19 -12.43
N VAL A 83 11.14 1.07 -12.69
CA VAL A 83 10.24 2.19 -12.96
C VAL A 83 9.21 2.26 -11.85
N THR A 84 9.26 3.27 -11.00
CA THR A 84 8.23 3.47 -9.97
C THR A 84 7.21 4.49 -10.45
N ILE A 85 5.93 4.17 -10.26
CA ILE A 85 4.79 4.95 -10.76
C ILE A 85 3.87 5.26 -9.59
N CYS A 86 3.70 6.54 -9.27
CA CYS A 86 2.72 6.98 -8.28
C CYS A 86 1.37 7.15 -8.95
N ASP A 87 0.49 6.13 -8.85
CA ASP A 87 -0.84 6.13 -9.47
C ASP A 87 -1.86 6.96 -8.69
N GLY A 88 -1.65 7.15 -7.40
CA GLY A 88 -2.49 7.96 -6.53
C GLY A 88 -1.65 8.57 -5.41
N PHE A 89 -1.43 7.82 -4.35
CA PHE A 89 -0.61 8.26 -3.22
C PHE A 89 0.65 7.40 -3.07
N ALA A 90 1.78 8.06 -2.80
CA ALA A 90 3.00 7.42 -2.32
C ALA A 90 3.40 8.13 -1.03
N CYS A 91 2.90 7.66 0.12
CA CYS A 91 3.07 8.32 1.40
C CYS A 91 3.97 7.52 2.35
N SER A 92 4.73 8.20 3.21
CA SER A 92 5.49 7.56 4.29
C SER A 92 6.43 6.45 3.77
N ALA A 93 6.35 5.22 4.30
CA ALA A 93 7.15 4.08 3.83
C ALA A 93 6.98 3.80 2.32
N ALA A 94 5.80 4.08 1.72
CA ALA A 94 5.58 3.95 0.29
C ALA A 94 6.34 5.00 -0.53
N SER A 95 6.55 6.21 0.00
CA SER A 95 7.40 7.21 -0.62
C SER A 95 8.87 6.79 -0.64
N VAL A 96 9.34 6.07 0.37
CA VAL A 96 10.68 5.46 0.38
C VAL A 96 10.80 4.42 -0.72
N VAL A 97 9.80 3.55 -0.90
CA VAL A 97 9.78 2.58 -2.00
C VAL A 97 9.79 3.28 -3.36
N PHE A 98 9.03 4.39 -3.50
CA PHE A 98 9.02 5.19 -4.73
C PHE A 98 10.42 5.70 -5.13
N MET A 99 11.29 6.02 -4.16
CA MET A 99 12.68 6.44 -4.43
C MET A 99 13.57 5.33 -5.01
N ALA A 100 13.12 4.07 -5.02
CA ALA A 100 13.89 2.97 -5.60
C ALA A 100 13.96 3.02 -7.14
N GLY A 101 13.05 3.73 -7.80
CA GLY A 101 12.98 3.81 -9.25
C GLY A 101 14.19 4.50 -9.89
N ASP A 102 14.69 3.95 -11.00
CA ASP A 102 15.58 4.64 -11.93
C ASP A 102 14.79 5.71 -12.70
N ARG A 103 13.55 5.38 -13.09
CA ARG A 103 12.50 6.33 -13.48
C ARG A 103 11.45 6.39 -12.38
N ARG A 104 11.09 7.59 -11.98
CA ARG A 104 10.10 7.86 -10.93
C ARG A 104 9.03 8.77 -11.51
N VAL A 105 7.91 8.13 -11.89
CA VAL A 105 6.82 8.76 -12.62
C VAL A 105 5.69 9.12 -11.67
N MET A 106 5.19 10.32 -11.72
CA MET A 106 4.00 10.72 -10.99
C MET A 106 2.84 10.98 -11.95
N GLN A 107 1.68 10.39 -11.68
CA GLN A 107 0.46 10.76 -12.40
C GLN A 107 0.08 12.22 -12.10
N PRO A 108 -0.54 12.97 -13.03
CA PRO A 108 -0.89 14.38 -12.83
C PRO A 108 -1.76 14.64 -11.59
N ALA A 109 -2.62 13.69 -11.23
CA ALA A 109 -3.50 13.74 -10.06
C ALA A 109 -3.01 12.84 -8.91
N SER A 110 -1.69 12.73 -8.72
CA SER A 110 -1.10 11.96 -7.62
C SER A 110 -0.44 12.86 -6.58
N LEU A 111 -0.10 12.27 -5.42
CA LEU A 111 0.57 12.98 -4.33
C LEU A 111 1.67 12.12 -3.72
N LEU A 112 2.80 12.76 -3.46
CA LEU A 112 3.85 12.22 -2.60
C LEU A 112 3.72 12.85 -1.21
N MET A 113 3.94 12.07 -0.13
CA MET A 113 4.00 12.62 1.23
C MET A 113 5.17 12.03 1.99
N ILE A 114 5.97 12.91 2.58
CA ILE A 114 7.11 12.53 3.41
C ILE A 114 6.99 13.08 4.82
N HIS A 115 7.35 12.28 5.80
CA HIS A 115 7.34 12.64 7.21
C HIS A 115 8.34 11.78 8.01
N ASN A 116 8.59 12.17 9.26
CA ASN A 116 9.39 11.39 10.19
C ASN A 116 8.71 10.08 10.58
N ALA A 117 9.48 9.05 10.89
CA ALA A 117 8.94 7.85 11.49
C ALA A 117 8.25 8.18 12.82
N TRP A 118 7.15 7.49 13.11
CA TRP A 118 6.41 7.68 14.36
C TRP A 118 6.01 6.35 14.97
N THR A 119 5.77 6.35 16.29
CA THR A 119 5.26 5.18 16.99
C THR A 119 4.43 5.59 18.20
N VAL A 120 3.69 4.63 18.76
CA VAL A 120 3.05 4.78 20.07
C VAL A 120 3.88 4.03 21.09
N ALA A 121 4.33 4.71 22.16
CA ALA A 121 5.17 4.11 23.19
C ALA A 121 4.64 4.42 24.59
N MET A 122 4.80 3.46 25.50
CA MET A 122 4.50 3.59 26.92
C MET A 122 5.71 3.10 27.71
N GLY A 123 6.06 3.81 28.78
CA GLY A 123 7.19 3.44 29.60
C GLY A 123 7.59 4.50 30.62
N ASN A 124 8.66 4.26 31.39
CA ASN A 124 9.26 5.27 32.22
C ASN A 124 10.07 6.29 31.38
N ALA A 125 10.53 7.37 32.03
CA ALA A 125 11.21 8.47 31.34
C ALA A 125 12.46 8.01 30.55
N ALA A 126 13.21 7.03 31.04
CA ALA A 126 14.39 6.51 30.35
C ALA A 126 14.00 5.71 29.10
N GLN A 127 12.95 4.87 29.19
CA GLN A 127 12.43 4.09 28.10
C GLN A 127 11.86 4.99 26.98
N LEU A 128 11.10 6.04 27.35
CA LEU A 128 10.53 6.97 26.36
C LEU A 128 11.62 7.76 25.63
N ARG A 129 12.68 8.21 26.33
CA ARG A 129 13.83 8.88 25.66
C ARG A 129 14.53 7.92 24.69
N LYS A 130 14.78 6.68 25.14
CA LYS A 130 15.38 5.67 24.24
C LYS A 130 14.53 5.44 23.00
N THR A 131 13.21 5.34 23.14
CA THR A 131 12.32 5.18 21.98
C THR A 131 12.40 6.39 21.04
N ALA A 132 12.51 7.62 21.57
CA ALA A 132 12.70 8.81 20.76
C ALA A 132 14.01 8.72 19.95
N ASP A 133 15.14 8.38 20.60
CA ASP A 133 16.44 8.22 19.94
C ASP A 133 16.38 7.12 18.84
N ASP A 134 15.67 6.01 19.12
CA ASP A 134 15.49 4.91 18.16
C ASP A 134 14.70 5.37 16.92
N ILE A 135 13.62 6.17 17.10
CA ILE A 135 12.80 6.70 16.02
C ILE A 135 13.59 7.69 15.17
N GLU A 136 14.40 8.56 15.78
CA GLU A 136 15.28 9.47 15.05
C GLU A 136 16.26 8.68 14.17
N THR A 137 16.83 7.58 14.69
CA THR A 137 17.70 6.69 13.92
C THR A 137 16.97 6.03 12.74
N ILE A 138 15.72 5.56 12.96
CA ILE A 138 14.87 4.98 11.91
C ILE A 138 14.55 6.03 10.85
N THR A 139 14.22 7.25 11.27
CA THR A 139 13.96 8.38 10.36
C THR A 139 15.17 8.65 9.45
N GLN A 140 16.39 8.61 9.99
CA GLN A 140 17.60 8.82 9.21
C GLN A 140 17.76 7.79 8.06
N ALA A 141 17.31 6.55 8.24
CA ALA A 141 17.34 5.55 7.17
C ALA A 141 16.44 5.97 5.99
N SER A 142 15.28 6.58 6.25
CA SER A 142 14.42 7.14 5.20
C SER A 142 15.06 8.36 4.53
N VAL A 143 15.71 9.24 5.30
CA VAL A 143 16.47 10.39 4.76
C VAL A 143 17.54 9.93 3.77
N GLU A 144 18.27 8.85 4.07
CA GLU A 144 19.27 8.31 3.16
C GLU A 144 18.68 7.84 1.82
N ALA A 145 17.45 7.29 1.82
CA ALA A 145 16.77 6.92 0.57
C ALA A 145 16.41 8.17 -0.26
N TYR A 146 15.87 9.22 0.36
CA TYR A 146 15.55 10.47 -0.32
C TYR A 146 16.80 11.17 -0.88
N LYS A 147 17.88 11.24 -0.13
CA LYS A 147 19.16 11.84 -0.54
C LYS A 147 19.77 11.21 -1.79
N LYS A 148 19.49 9.95 -2.07
CA LYS A 148 20.02 9.26 -3.26
C LYS A 148 19.51 9.86 -4.56
N VAL A 149 18.35 10.48 -4.55
CA VAL A 149 17.66 10.98 -5.74
C VAL A 149 17.38 12.48 -5.71
N ALA A 150 17.31 13.08 -4.52
CA ALA A 150 16.97 14.49 -4.32
C ALA A 150 18.02 15.43 -4.91
N THR A 151 17.56 16.56 -5.44
CA THR A 151 18.37 17.72 -5.86
C THR A 151 18.50 18.78 -4.77
N ILE A 152 17.69 18.69 -3.71
CA ILE A 152 17.69 19.54 -2.52
C ILE A 152 18.62 18.98 -1.45
N SER A 153 19.01 19.84 -0.49
CA SER A 153 19.90 19.47 0.60
C SER A 153 19.24 18.53 1.63
N GLU A 154 20.06 17.84 2.42
CA GLU A 154 19.58 17.00 3.53
C GLU A 154 18.76 17.80 4.56
N ASP A 155 19.17 19.05 4.84
CA ASP A 155 18.47 19.92 5.78
C ASP A 155 17.08 20.32 5.24
N GLU A 156 16.95 20.54 3.93
CA GLU A 156 15.65 20.80 3.28
C GLU A 156 14.78 19.54 3.30
N ILE A 157 15.33 18.34 3.05
CA ILE A 157 14.59 17.06 3.16
C ILE A 157 14.05 16.91 4.59
N LYS A 158 14.89 17.11 5.60
CA LYS A 158 14.48 17.02 7.02
C LYS A 158 13.40 18.04 7.36
N ALA A 159 13.51 19.27 6.88
CA ALA A 159 12.49 20.30 7.10
C ALA A 159 11.14 19.92 6.46
N LEU A 160 11.15 19.33 5.27
CA LEU A 160 9.93 18.81 4.64
C LEU A 160 9.33 17.64 5.44
N MET A 161 10.16 16.73 5.98
CA MET A 161 9.72 15.62 6.81
C MET A 161 9.16 16.09 8.16
N ASP A 162 9.79 17.05 8.81
CA ASP A 162 9.33 17.66 10.06
C ASP A 162 7.95 18.33 9.91
N ALA A 163 7.68 18.88 8.72
CA ALA A 163 6.42 19.53 8.38
C ALA A 163 5.34 18.58 7.86
N GLU A 164 5.61 17.26 7.77
CA GLU A 164 4.69 16.27 7.16
C GLU A 164 4.18 16.73 5.80
N THR A 165 5.10 16.94 4.85
CA THR A 165 4.81 17.68 3.63
C THR A 165 4.16 16.79 2.57
N TRP A 166 3.01 17.27 2.06
CA TRP A 166 2.38 16.75 0.85
C TRP A 166 2.95 17.49 -0.36
N ILE A 167 3.42 16.73 -1.35
CA ILE A 167 4.19 17.24 -2.48
C ILE A 167 3.45 16.93 -3.78
N LEU A 168 3.16 17.97 -4.54
CA LEU A 168 2.54 17.86 -5.86
C LEU A 168 3.56 17.33 -6.90
N PRO A 169 3.11 16.73 -8.03
CA PRO A 169 4.01 16.13 -9.02
C PRO A 169 5.10 17.08 -9.53
N LYS A 170 4.76 18.33 -9.83
CA LYS A 170 5.73 19.34 -10.32
C LYS A 170 6.79 19.70 -9.28
N ASP A 171 6.38 19.78 -8.00
CA ASP A 171 7.32 20.05 -6.90
C ASP A 171 8.21 18.83 -6.64
N ALA A 172 7.66 17.62 -6.74
CA ALA A 172 8.43 16.38 -6.62
C ALA A 172 9.52 16.28 -7.68
N VAL A 173 9.24 16.69 -8.92
CA VAL A 173 10.25 16.78 -9.99
C VAL A 173 11.28 17.87 -9.66
N ALA A 174 10.86 19.04 -9.18
CA ALA A 174 11.77 20.13 -8.82
C ALA A 174 12.72 19.74 -7.68
N TYR A 175 12.25 18.95 -6.71
CA TYR A 175 13.05 18.44 -5.60
C TYR A 175 13.90 17.20 -5.97
N GLY A 176 13.72 16.64 -7.17
CA GLY A 176 14.40 15.43 -7.65
C GLY A 176 13.81 14.13 -7.12
N PHE A 177 12.71 14.19 -6.37
CA PHE A 177 12.00 12.99 -5.89
C PHE A 177 11.32 12.23 -7.04
N ALA A 178 10.76 12.93 -8.02
CA ALA A 178 10.30 12.35 -9.27
C ALA A 178 11.23 12.72 -10.44
N THR A 179 11.23 11.89 -11.48
CA THR A 179 11.95 12.19 -12.74
C THR A 179 11.06 12.94 -13.72
N GLU A 180 9.75 12.67 -13.67
CA GLU A 180 8.78 13.20 -14.63
C GLU A 180 7.35 13.12 -14.07
N VAL A 181 6.47 13.90 -14.69
CA VAL A 181 5.02 13.78 -14.56
C VAL A 181 4.52 13.13 -15.84
N ASP A 182 3.60 12.16 -15.73
CA ASP A 182 2.99 11.48 -16.89
C ASP A 182 1.92 12.41 -17.51
N ASP A 183 2.38 13.47 -18.17
CA ASP A 183 1.51 14.40 -18.87
C ASP A 183 1.15 13.77 -20.24
N GLU A 184 -0.14 13.45 -20.46
CA GLU A 184 -0.68 12.85 -21.70
C GLU A 184 -0.54 13.75 -22.95
N ASP A 185 0.15 14.91 -22.85
CA ASP A 185 0.27 15.90 -23.95
C ASP A 185 1.43 15.64 -24.93
N ASP A 186 2.19 14.56 -24.79
CA ASP A 186 3.15 14.15 -25.83
C ASP A 186 2.44 13.32 -26.90
N GLU A 187 2.08 13.99 -28.01
CA GLU A 187 1.28 13.50 -29.15
C GLU A 187 1.90 12.32 -29.95
N ASP A 188 2.96 11.64 -29.47
CA ASP A 188 3.71 10.65 -30.25
C ASP A 188 3.82 9.22 -29.67
N ASP A 189 3.12 8.89 -28.59
CA ASP A 189 3.12 7.51 -28.06
C ASP A 189 1.72 6.89 -28.17
N GLU A 190 1.62 5.70 -28.79
CA GLU A 190 0.38 4.92 -28.81
C GLU A 190 -0.18 4.78 -27.38
N PRO A 191 -1.48 4.88 -27.16
CA PRO A 191 -2.06 4.96 -25.84
C PRO A 191 -1.74 3.69 -25.05
N LYS A 192 -0.73 3.77 -24.20
CA LYS A 192 -0.51 2.78 -23.13
C LYS A 192 -1.75 2.83 -22.24
N GLN A 193 -2.46 1.70 -22.11
CA GLN A 193 -3.66 1.61 -21.26
C GLN A 193 -3.24 1.87 -19.81
N SER A 194 -3.26 3.14 -19.39
CA SER A 194 -3.11 3.48 -17.97
C SER A 194 -4.29 2.92 -17.18
N ALA A 195 -4.09 2.57 -15.92
CA ALA A 195 -5.17 2.14 -15.02
C ALA A 195 -6.31 3.17 -14.99
N PHE A 196 -6.01 4.47 -15.13
CA PHE A 196 -6.98 5.54 -15.28
C PHE A 196 -7.81 5.41 -16.55
N GLY A 197 -7.20 5.11 -17.70
CA GLY A 197 -7.92 4.85 -18.95
C GLY A 197 -8.87 3.64 -18.85
N VAL A 198 -8.45 2.59 -18.13
CA VAL A 198 -9.30 1.43 -17.85
C VAL A 198 -10.48 1.80 -16.93
N ILE A 199 -10.23 2.61 -15.90
CA ILE A 199 -11.26 3.08 -14.96
C ILE A 199 -12.22 4.03 -15.65
N MET A 200 -11.73 5.01 -16.41
CA MET A 200 -12.57 5.94 -17.16
C MET A 200 -13.39 5.22 -18.22
N ARG A 201 -12.80 4.25 -18.92
CA ARG A 201 -13.54 3.42 -19.90
C ARG A 201 -14.65 2.60 -19.24
N LYS A 202 -14.46 2.13 -18.01
CA LYS A 202 -15.52 1.46 -17.23
C LYS A 202 -16.60 2.41 -16.73
N LEU A 203 -16.22 3.65 -16.39
CA LEU A 203 -17.18 4.67 -15.92
C LEU A 203 -17.94 5.34 -17.06
N THR A 204 -17.35 5.43 -18.26
CA THR A 204 -17.97 6.05 -19.44
C THR A 204 -18.57 5.03 -20.41
N ALA A 205 -18.34 3.73 -20.22
CA ALA A 205 -19.03 2.71 -20.99
C ALA A 205 -20.54 2.82 -20.72
N PRO A 206 -21.40 2.89 -21.75
CA PRO A 206 -22.83 2.85 -21.52
C PRO A 206 -23.16 1.58 -20.74
N GLU A 207 -23.90 1.73 -19.66
CA GLU A 207 -24.37 0.58 -18.89
C GLU A 207 -25.04 -0.41 -19.87
N PRO A 208 -24.69 -1.71 -19.81
CA PRO A 208 -25.42 -2.69 -20.56
C PRO A 208 -26.89 -2.55 -20.12
N VAL A 209 -27.77 -2.28 -21.07
CA VAL A 209 -29.20 -2.30 -20.81
C VAL A 209 -29.53 -3.72 -20.37
N LEU A 210 -29.54 -3.93 -19.06
CA LEU A 210 -30.08 -5.17 -18.47
C LEU A 210 -31.60 -5.11 -18.79
N GLU A 211 -32.02 -5.91 -19.74
CA GLU A 211 -33.45 -6.22 -19.84
C GLU A 211 -33.91 -6.65 -18.46
N ALA A 212 -34.88 -5.91 -17.93
CA ALA A 212 -35.43 -6.19 -16.63
C ALA A 212 -36.04 -7.61 -16.65
N GLN A 213 -35.30 -8.59 -16.18
CA GLN A 213 -35.89 -9.88 -15.85
C GLN A 213 -36.78 -9.64 -14.62
N GLU A 214 -38.08 -9.84 -14.83
CA GLU A 214 -39.01 -9.86 -13.68
C GLU A 214 -38.55 -10.94 -12.70
N ILE A 215 -37.93 -10.51 -11.62
CA ILE A 215 -37.64 -11.40 -10.49
C ILE A 215 -38.98 -11.65 -9.81
N LYS A 216 -39.62 -12.79 -10.11
CA LYS A 216 -40.75 -13.26 -9.33
C LYS A 216 -40.24 -13.75 -7.97
N ILE A 217 -40.34 -12.88 -6.98
CA ILE A 217 -40.05 -13.24 -5.60
C ILE A 217 -41.26 -14.04 -5.09
N ASP A 218 -41.04 -15.33 -4.84
CA ASP A 218 -42.02 -16.14 -4.14
C ASP A 218 -42.00 -15.72 -2.66
N ILE A 219 -43.05 -14.98 -2.27
CA ILE A 219 -43.17 -14.41 -0.91
C ILE A 219 -43.32 -15.53 0.12
N ASP A 220 -43.89 -16.68 -0.25
CA ASP A 220 -44.10 -17.82 0.67
C ASP A 220 -42.76 -18.54 0.94
N GLU A 221 -41.90 -18.66 -0.07
CA GLU A 221 -40.55 -19.21 0.08
C GLU A 221 -39.64 -18.27 0.90
N LEU A 222 -39.75 -16.97 0.71
CA LEU A 222 -39.04 -15.97 1.52
C LEU A 222 -39.48 -15.97 2.99
N ALA A 223 -40.82 -16.09 3.24
CA ALA A 223 -41.36 -16.14 4.59
C ALA A 223 -40.94 -17.42 5.32
N LYS A 224 -40.82 -18.54 4.58
CA LYS A 224 -40.36 -19.82 5.15
C LYS A 224 -38.87 -19.76 5.51
N ALA A 225 -38.04 -19.19 4.65
CA ALA A 225 -36.59 -18.98 4.91
C ALA A 225 -36.36 -18.05 6.10
N LEU A 226 -37.13 -16.97 6.21
CA LEU A 226 -37.06 -16.04 7.36
C LEU A 226 -37.46 -16.70 8.68
N SER A 227 -38.54 -17.53 8.67
CA SER A 227 -38.97 -18.25 9.87
C SER A 227 -37.93 -19.29 10.32
N GLU A 228 -37.23 -19.96 9.41
CA GLU A 228 -36.16 -20.90 9.76
C GLU A 228 -34.95 -20.20 10.38
N VAL A 229 -34.58 -18.99 9.90
CA VAL A 229 -33.50 -18.18 10.46
C VAL A 229 -33.86 -17.67 11.86
N ILE A 230 -35.09 -17.21 12.05
CA ILE A 230 -35.59 -16.74 13.37
C ILE A 230 -35.61 -17.88 14.39
N MET A 231 -36.06 -19.08 13.99
CA MET A 231 -36.09 -20.24 14.88
C MET A 231 -34.69 -20.73 15.28
N LYS A 232 -33.70 -20.66 14.39
CA LYS A 232 -32.30 -20.97 14.70
C LYS A 232 -31.61 -19.90 15.56
N GLY A 233 -32.07 -18.64 15.54
CA GLY A 233 -31.53 -17.54 16.34
C GLY A 233 -31.99 -17.52 17.81
N THR A 234 -32.87 -18.40 18.24
CA THR A 234 -33.39 -18.45 19.61
C THR A 234 -32.64 -19.42 20.55
N GLU A 235 -31.67 -20.19 20.06
CA GLU A 235 -30.76 -20.91 20.95
C GLU A 235 -29.78 -19.91 21.58
N LYS A 236 -29.93 -19.64 22.85
CA LYS A 236 -29.07 -18.83 23.66
C LYS A 236 -27.64 -19.41 23.59
N PRO A 237 -26.61 -18.67 23.15
CA PRO A 237 -25.24 -19.16 23.24
C PRO A 237 -24.89 -19.37 24.72
N GLU A 238 -24.37 -20.56 25.06
CA GLU A 238 -23.77 -20.81 26.38
C GLU A 238 -22.67 -19.75 26.61
N GLN A 239 -22.84 -19.00 27.68
CA GLN A 239 -21.81 -18.01 28.08
C GLN A 239 -20.56 -18.79 28.52
N PRO A 240 -19.39 -18.52 27.94
CA PRO A 240 -18.15 -19.08 28.45
C PRO A 240 -17.93 -18.60 29.89
N GLU A 241 -17.65 -19.55 30.79
CA GLU A 241 -17.32 -19.24 32.19
C GLU A 241 -16.27 -18.13 32.27
N ARG A 242 -16.62 -17.01 32.88
CA ARG A 242 -15.68 -15.93 33.18
C ARG A 242 -14.63 -16.44 34.15
N LYS A 243 -13.46 -16.82 33.65
CA LYS A 243 -12.29 -17.05 34.49
C LYS A 243 -11.95 -15.75 35.20
N SER A 244 -12.04 -15.77 36.54
CA SER A 244 -11.76 -14.63 37.39
C SER A 244 -10.30 -14.21 37.21
N TRP A 245 -10.05 -12.90 37.14
CA TRP A 245 -8.69 -12.31 37.10
C TRP A 245 -7.82 -12.77 38.28
N ALA A 246 -8.40 -13.18 39.39
CA ALA A 246 -7.69 -13.72 40.54
C ALA A 246 -6.86 -14.99 40.19
N ALA A 247 -7.36 -15.87 39.31
CA ALA A 247 -6.63 -17.07 38.90
C ALA A 247 -5.41 -16.79 38.01
N PHE A 248 -5.28 -15.59 37.46
CA PHE A 248 -4.13 -15.20 36.64
C PHE A 248 -2.93 -14.79 37.51
N PHE A 249 -3.16 -14.25 38.72
CA PHE A 249 -2.10 -13.79 39.62
C PHE A 249 -1.54 -14.88 40.52
N GLU A 250 -2.25 -16.00 40.75
CA GLU A 250 -1.76 -17.11 41.61
C GLU A 250 -0.68 -17.99 40.97
N ARG A 251 -0.38 -17.85 39.66
CA ARG A 251 0.66 -18.65 38.95
C ARG A 251 2.06 -18.01 38.92
N ARG A 252 2.31 -16.94 39.67
CA ARG A 252 3.60 -16.25 39.71
C ARG A 252 4.15 -16.09 41.11
N GLN A 253 4.04 -17.14 41.93
CA GLN A 253 4.89 -17.30 43.13
C GLN A 253 5.76 -18.54 42.95
#